data_01f93893b21410833c8e3838643c2a46
#
_entry.id   01f93893b21410833c8e3838643c2a46
#
_cell.length_a   1.000
_cell.length_b   1.000
_cell.length_c   1.000
_cell.angle_alpha   90.00
_cell.angle_beta   90.00
_cell.angle_gamma   90.00
#
_symmetry.space_group_name_H-M   'P 1'
#
loop_
_entity.id
_entity.type
_entity.pdbx_description
1 polymer ?
#
loop_
_entity_poly.entity_id
_entity_poly.type
_entity_poly.pdbx_seq_one_letter_code
_entity_poly.pdbx_strand_id
1 'polypeptide(L)'
;MGREFTNYIQNCLQKNTWAARASTLNAFYTSPVVIHAMYEALSNMGLESGNVLEPSCGVGNFMGLVPKSMEDLKMYGVELDSISGRIAKQLYQEK
;
A
#
# COMPACT_ATOMS: atom_id res chain seq x y z
N MET A 1 4.58 -3.75 -9.29
CA MET A 1 4.37 -2.35 -8.85
C MET A 1 5.28 -1.31 -9.51
N GLY A 2 6.49 -1.64 -9.92
CA GLY A 2 7.50 -0.70 -10.41
C GLY A 2 7.08 0.18 -11.59
N ARG A 3 6.93 -0.40 -12.80
CA ARG A 3 6.66 0.37 -14.02
C ARG A 3 5.29 1.05 -14.01
N GLU A 4 4.24 0.34 -13.60
CA GLU A 4 2.89 0.90 -13.56
C GLU A 4 2.79 2.05 -12.57
N PHE A 5 3.41 1.90 -11.40
CA PHE A 5 3.48 2.96 -10.39
C PHE A 5 4.20 4.19 -10.93
N THR A 6 5.36 4.00 -11.57
CA THR A 6 6.14 5.10 -12.16
C THR A 6 5.34 5.84 -13.25
N ASN A 7 4.69 5.10 -14.14
CA ASN A 7 3.88 5.68 -15.19
C ASN A 7 2.69 6.47 -14.62
N TYR A 8 2.05 5.93 -13.58
CA TYR A 8 0.95 6.62 -12.92
C TYR A 8 1.41 7.95 -12.32
N ILE A 9 2.54 7.94 -11.60
CA ILE A 9 3.10 9.17 -11.02
C ILE A 9 3.45 10.20 -12.10
N GLN A 10 4.06 9.76 -13.19
CA GLN A 10 4.37 10.66 -14.31
C GLN A 10 3.12 11.30 -14.90
N ASN A 11 2.07 10.52 -15.09
CA ASN A 11 0.79 11.04 -15.58
C ASN A 11 0.17 12.04 -14.60
N CYS A 12 0.25 11.74 -13.29
CA CYS A 12 -0.21 12.66 -12.26
C CYS A 12 0.58 13.98 -12.27
N LEU A 13 1.90 13.91 -12.48
CA LEU A 13 2.75 15.09 -12.58
C LEU A 13 2.38 15.98 -13.78
N GLN A 14 1.97 15.37 -14.89
CA GLN A 14 1.53 16.12 -16.05
C GLN A 14 0.16 16.78 -15.87
N LYS A 15 -0.77 16.08 -15.24
CA LYS A 15 -2.16 16.54 -15.11
C LYS A 15 -2.43 17.36 -13.87
N ASN A 16 -1.69 17.12 -12.83
CA ASN A 16 -1.93 17.71 -11.52
C ASN A 16 -0.62 17.86 -10.75
N THR A 17 0.28 18.64 -11.32
CA THR A 17 1.68 18.78 -10.86
C THR A 17 1.78 19.12 -9.39
N TRP A 18 0.92 20.02 -8.90
CA TRP A 18 1.01 20.48 -7.52
C TRP A 18 0.69 19.38 -6.52
N ALA A 19 -0.43 18.69 -6.71
CA ALA A 19 -0.85 17.61 -5.82
C ALA A 19 0.12 16.42 -5.85
N ALA A 20 0.60 16.05 -7.04
CA ALA A 20 1.56 14.97 -7.21
C ALA A 20 2.90 15.30 -6.55
N ARG A 21 3.36 16.54 -6.66
CA ARG A 21 4.57 17.00 -6.00
C ARG A 21 4.45 16.96 -4.48
N ALA A 22 3.33 17.44 -3.94
CA ALA A 22 3.07 17.39 -2.51
C ALA A 22 3.03 15.94 -1.99
N SER A 23 2.37 15.05 -2.73
CA SER A 23 2.34 13.62 -2.41
C SER A 23 3.75 13.01 -2.38
N THR A 24 4.58 13.30 -3.38
CA THR A 24 5.94 12.79 -3.46
C THR A 24 6.81 13.28 -2.31
N LEU A 25 6.69 14.56 -1.95
CA LEU A 25 7.48 15.15 -0.87
C LEU A 25 7.11 14.61 0.52
N ASN A 26 5.86 14.17 0.70
CA ASN A 26 5.34 13.73 1.99
C ASN A 26 5.17 12.21 2.09
N ALA A 27 5.60 11.46 1.08
CA ALA A 27 5.44 10.01 1.06
C ALA A 27 6.62 9.32 1.73
N PHE A 28 6.32 8.52 2.75
CA PHE A 28 7.28 7.66 3.43
C PHE A 28 6.77 6.24 3.35
N TYR A 29 7.47 5.40 2.61
CA TYR A 29 7.04 4.02 2.37
C TYR A 29 7.86 3.06 3.23
N THR A 30 7.17 2.11 3.86
CA THR A 30 7.82 1.02 4.57
C THR A 30 8.47 0.08 3.57
N SER A 31 9.74 -0.28 3.82
CA SER A 31 10.47 -1.16 2.90
C SER A 31 9.88 -2.58 2.88
N PRO A 32 9.96 -3.29 1.74
CA PRO A 32 9.48 -4.67 1.67
C PRO A 32 10.12 -5.61 2.69
N VAL A 33 11.40 -5.42 3.01
CA VAL A 33 12.10 -6.22 4.02
C VAL A 33 11.42 -6.10 5.39
N VAL A 34 11.09 -4.90 5.79
CA VAL A 34 10.40 -4.65 7.06
C VAL A 34 8.99 -5.24 7.04
N ILE A 35 8.26 -5.07 5.94
CA ILE A 35 6.90 -5.62 5.79
C ILE A 35 6.92 -7.15 5.89
N HIS A 36 7.85 -7.80 5.21
CA HIS A 36 8.01 -9.26 5.31
C HIS A 36 8.32 -9.70 6.72
N ALA A 37 9.20 -9.00 7.43
CA ALA A 37 9.53 -9.31 8.83
C ALA A 37 8.31 -9.15 9.73
N MET A 38 7.48 -8.15 9.51
CA MET A 38 6.25 -7.94 10.28
C MET A 38 5.24 -9.06 10.04
N TYR A 39 5.02 -9.47 8.80
CA TYR A 39 4.13 -10.59 8.49
C TYR A 39 4.65 -11.90 9.07
N GLU A 40 5.95 -12.14 9.02
CA GLU A 40 6.56 -13.32 9.63
C GLU A 40 6.32 -13.35 11.13
N ALA A 41 6.53 -12.22 11.80
CA ALA A 41 6.24 -12.10 13.23
C ALA A 41 4.77 -12.39 13.55
N LEU A 42 3.86 -11.83 12.78
CA LEU A 42 2.42 -12.05 12.95
C LEU A 42 2.03 -13.52 12.72
N SER A 43 2.64 -14.15 11.72
CA SER A 43 2.46 -15.58 11.46
C SER A 43 2.92 -16.44 12.63
N ASN A 44 4.09 -16.11 13.18
CA ASN A 44 4.63 -16.80 14.36
C ASN A 44 3.76 -16.63 15.60
N MET A 45 3.01 -15.53 15.67
CA MET A 45 2.04 -15.25 16.74
C MET A 45 0.68 -15.92 16.51
N GLY A 46 0.49 -16.60 15.38
CA GLY A 46 -0.72 -17.36 15.08
C GLY A 46 -1.76 -16.63 14.22
N LEU A 47 -1.43 -15.49 13.62
CA LEU A 47 -2.36 -14.78 12.74
C LEU A 47 -2.52 -15.53 11.41
N GLU A 48 -3.71 -16.02 11.12
CA GLU A 48 -4.03 -16.73 9.89
C GLU A 48 -5.17 -16.07 9.12
N SER A 49 -6.13 -15.49 9.83
CA SER A 49 -7.32 -14.86 9.24
C SER A 49 -7.79 -13.70 10.11
N GLY A 50 -8.68 -12.90 9.58
CA GLY A 50 -9.29 -11.79 10.30
C GLY A 50 -9.25 -10.47 9.52
N ASN A 51 -9.61 -9.41 10.20
CA ASN A 51 -9.61 -8.06 9.63
C ASN A 51 -8.35 -7.31 10.05
N VAL A 52 -7.69 -6.70 9.08
CA VAL A 52 -6.48 -5.89 9.31
C VAL A 52 -6.73 -4.48 8.81
N LEU A 53 -6.49 -3.50 9.65
CA LEU A 53 -6.58 -2.09 9.31
C LEU A 53 -5.17 -1.50 9.19
N GLU A 54 -4.89 -0.93 8.05
CA GLU A 54 -3.70 -0.11 7.82
C GLU A 54 -4.12 1.36 7.76
N PRO A 55 -3.93 2.14 8.84
CA PRO A 55 -4.46 3.52 8.91
C PRO A 55 -3.69 4.52 8.04
N SER A 56 -2.54 4.16 7.52
CA SER A 56 -1.73 5.00 6.64
C SER A 56 -1.16 4.14 5.52
N CYS A 57 -2.05 3.59 4.69
CA CYS A 57 -1.68 2.54 3.75
C CYS A 57 -0.76 3.01 2.61
N GLY A 58 -0.64 4.31 2.38
CA GLY A 58 0.12 4.83 1.26
C GLY A 58 -0.39 4.27 -0.06
N VAL A 59 0.50 3.69 -0.85
CA VAL A 59 0.14 3.03 -2.12
C VAL A 59 -0.21 1.55 -1.95
N GLY A 60 -0.30 1.06 -0.71
CA GLY A 60 -0.78 -0.28 -0.42
C GLY A 60 0.32 -1.35 -0.36
N ASN A 61 1.53 -1.02 0.05
CA ASN A 61 2.63 -1.99 0.12
C ASN A 61 2.31 -3.17 1.04
N PHE A 62 1.68 -2.94 2.19
CA PHE A 62 1.26 -4.02 3.08
C PHE A 62 0.24 -4.94 2.42
N MET A 63 -0.67 -4.40 1.63
CA MET A 63 -1.67 -5.20 0.91
C MET A 63 -1.02 -6.04 -0.21
N GLY A 64 -0.04 -5.46 -0.91
CA GLY A 64 0.63 -6.13 -2.02
C GLY A 64 1.59 -7.23 -1.60
N LEU A 65 2.03 -7.24 -0.35
CA LEU A 65 3.03 -8.16 0.18
C LEU A 65 2.45 -9.17 1.18
N VAL A 66 1.13 -9.31 1.24
CA VAL A 66 0.47 -10.32 2.10
C VAL A 66 0.94 -11.72 1.68
N PRO A 67 1.48 -12.53 2.60
CA PRO A 67 1.89 -13.89 2.28
C PRO A 67 0.70 -14.76 1.88
N LYS A 68 0.97 -15.78 1.07
CA LYS A 68 -0.07 -16.74 0.66
C LYS A 68 -0.71 -17.45 1.85
N SER A 69 0.05 -17.70 2.92
CA SER A 69 -0.47 -18.30 4.15
C SER A 69 -1.48 -17.43 4.89
N MET A 70 -1.60 -16.15 4.51
CA MET A 70 -2.49 -15.17 5.11
C MET A 70 -3.50 -14.60 4.10
N GLU A 71 -3.82 -15.33 3.05
CA GLU A 71 -4.77 -14.88 2.02
C GLU A 71 -6.18 -14.61 2.56
N ASP A 72 -6.53 -15.24 3.68
CA ASP A 72 -7.84 -15.03 4.33
C ASP A 72 -7.92 -13.75 5.15
N LEU A 73 -6.85 -12.98 5.26
CA LEU A 73 -6.88 -11.67 5.88
C LEU A 73 -7.67 -10.69 5.03
N LYS A 74 -8.62 -10.00 5.65
CA LYS A 74 -9.35 -8.92 5.01
C LYS A 74 -8.68 -7.60 5.35
N MET A 75 -8.12 -6.95 4.33
CA MET A 75 -7.33 -5.74 4.50
C MET A 75 -8.17 -4.50 4.27
N TYR A 76 -8.05 -3.55 5.20
CA TYR A 76 -8.67 -2.23 5.07
C TYR A 76 -7.58 -1.17 5.12
N GLY A 77 -7.53 -0.32 4.12
CA GLY A 77 -6.57 0.77 4.07
C GLY A 77 -7.23 2.12 4.18
N VAL A 78 -6.61 3.01 4.93
CA VAL A 78 -6.99 4.42 5.00
C VAL A 78 -5.77 5.23 4.60
N GLU A 79 -5.96 6.22 3.75
CA GLU A 79 -4.90 7.11 3.29
C GLU A 79 -5.42 8.53 3.14
N LEU A 80 -4.77 9.46 3.81
CA LEU A 80 -5.13 10.88 3.76
C LEU A 80 -4.73 11.51 2.41
N ASP A 81 -3.59 11.10 1.84
CA ASP A 81 -3.15 11.61 0.56
C ASP A 81 -3.99 11.02 -0.58
N SER A 82 -4.70 11.89 -1.29
CA SER A 82 -5.65 11.47 -2.33
C SER A 82 -4.99 10.75 -3.51
N ILE A 83 -3.76 11.10 -3.85
CA ILE A 83 -3.04 10.47 -4.96
C ILE A 83 -2.62 9.05 -4.57
N SER A 84 -1.97 8.90 -3.41
CA SER A 84 -1.57 7.58 -2.90
C SER A 84 -2.79 6.68 -2.69
N GLY A 85 -3.88 7.22 -2.14
CA GLY A 85 -5.12 6.47 -1.94
C GLY A 85 -5.74 5.97 -3.24
N ARG A 86 -5.73 6.80 -4.29
CA ARG A 86 -6.21 6.40 -5.62
C ARG A 86 -5.32 5.33 -6.26
N ILE A 87 -4.01 5.42 -6.06
CA ILE A 87 -3.08 4.39 -6.54
C ILE A 87 -3.37 3.05 -5.85
N ALA A 88 -3.48 3.05 -4.53
CA ALA A 88 -3.76 1.85 -3.75
C ALA A 88 -5.11 1.23 -4.17
N LYS A 89 -6.14 2.05 -4.33
CA LYS A 89 -7.45 1.58 -4.78
C LYS A 89 -7.39 0.95 -6.16
N GLN A 90 -6.62 1.52 -7.07
CA GLN A 90 -6.45 0.98 -8.42
C GLN A 90 -5.72 -0.35 -8.43
N LEU A 91 -4.70 -0.51 -7.60
CA LEU A 91 -3.87 -1.71 -7.56
C LEU A 91 -4.52 -2.87 -6.78
N TYR A 92 -5.34 -2.57 -5.77
CA TYR A 92 -5.84 -3.58 -4.81
C TYR A 92 -7.35 -3.49 -4.61
N GLN A 93 -8.12 -3.36 -5.67
CA GLN A 93 -9.58 -3.15 -5.61
C GLN A 93 -10.34 -4.26 -4.90
N GLU A 94 -9.84 -5.48 -4.97
CA GLU A 94 -10.52 -6.66 -4.44
C GLU A 94 -9.93 -7.17 -3.12
N LYS A 95 -9.15 -6.35 -2.49
CA LYS A 95 -8.48 -6.73 -1.23
C LYS A 95 -9.06 -6.10 0.01
#